data_ecb51cc86babeeaeb84da6716295cf41
#
_entry.id   ecb51cc86babeeaeb84da6716295cf41
#
_cell.length_a   1.000
_cell.length_b   1.000
_cell.length_c   1.000
_cell.angle_alpha   90.00
_cell.angle_beta   90.00
_cell.angle_gamma   90.00
#
_symmetry.space_group_name_H-M   'P 1'
#
loop_
_entity.id
_entity.type
_entity.pdbx_description
1 polymer ?
#
loop_
_entity_poly.entity_id
_entity_poly.type
_entity_poly.pdbx_seq_one_letter_code
_entity_poly.pdbx_strand_id
1 'polypeptide(L)'
;MKALATFFAIAATSAFAGRVPFLPETAPTNDTPVAGRVLGNNMPIVRGEVDGKPCTLLFDTGATHTTLDKGFVERELKGHKIEKVVLAGVTNVEGSPSLVHAESFKVGAAEFCDFDVMVLDISHFPEGIGEKIDGVIGMNVVGRVTTLVSLGAGEVVFAPARARLAGFTNAVDRAASDPFSIALKGCYGEKEIPLIVDSAASMTFLGRETGWPVTDAKVEISATDVNCNGSSLAPMVGRPGELVLGIPLSISPMVVAEPMNRIGADTLLKYDLLIGWQRVAFRPCREPNKAKEGEGK
;
A
#
# COMPACT_ATOMS: atom_id res chain seq x y z
N MET A 1 -12.41 24.16 -14.27
CA MET A 1 -12.50 23.79 -12.86
C MET A 1 -11.31 22.92 -12.54
N LYS A 2 -10.41 23.37 -11.66
CA LYS A 2 -9.23 22.61 -11.28
C LYS A 2 -9.66 21.52 -10.29
N ALA A 3 -9.69 20.25 -10.70
CA ALA A 3 -9.81 19.15 -9.78
C ALA A 3 -8.50 19.08 -8.98
N LEU A 4 -8.55 19.56 -7.76
CA LEU A 4 -7.46 19.47 -6.81
C LEU A 4 -7.45 18.01 -6.34
N ALA A 5 -6.45 17.23 -6.76
CA ALA A 5 -6.14 15.97 -6.11
C ALA A 5 -5.72 16.34 -4.68
N THR A 6 -6.62 16.16 -3.72
CA THR A 6 -6.36 16.47 -2.33
C THR A 6 -5.47 15.39 -1.75
N PHE A 7 -4.17 15.60 -1.82
CA PHE A 7 -3.20 14.84 -1.06
C PHE A 7 -3.36 15.24 0.41
N PHE A 8 -3.77 14.30 1.25
CA PHE A 8 -3.91 14.53 2.68
C PHE A 8 -2.54 14.61 3.35
N ALA A 9 -2.03 15.82 3.52
CA ALA A 9 -0.97 16.06 4.49
C ALA A 9 -1.63 16.23 5.87
N ILE A 10 -1.52 15.21 6.71
CA ILE A 10 -1.97 15.28 8.10
C ILE A 10 -0.93 16.07 8.89
N ALA A 11 -1.15 17.36 9.08
CA ALA A 11 -0.43 18.13 10.07
C ALA A 11 -1.16 17.96 11.41
N ALA A 12 -0.82 16.92 12.15
CA ALA A 12 -1.24 16.81 13.55
C ALA A 12 -0.36 17.75 14.37
N THR A 13 -0.84 18.95 14.64
CA THR A 13 -0.25 19.83 15.68
C THR A 13 -0.75 19.37 17.04
N SER A 14 -0.24 18.24 17.55
CA SER A 14 -0.32 17.93 18.96
C SER A 14 1.04 18.22 19.59
N ALA A 15 1.00 19.01 20.67
CA ALA A 15 2.18 19.31 21.48
C ALA A 15 2.62 18.07 22.26
N PHE A 16 3.11 17.05 21.54
CA PHE A 16 3.83 15.93 22.13
C PHE A 16 5.32 16.24 22.06
N ALA A 17 5.97 16.23 23.20
CA ALA A 17 7.39 16.52 23.35
C ALA A 17 8.26 15.66 22.40
N GLY A 18 8.59 16.18 21.22
CA GLY A 18 9.60 15.63 20.31
C GLY A 18 9.21 14.39 19.51
N ARG A 19 8.05 13.78 19.73
CA ARG A 19 7.56 12.60 19.01
C ARG A 19 6.76 12.99 17.77
N VAL A 20 7.03 12.36 16.64
CA VAL A 20 6.20 12.48 15.45
C VAL A 20 5.14 11.38 15.51
N PRO A 21 3.87 11.71 15.80
CA PRO A 21 2.82 10.70 15.83
C PRO A 21 2.78 9.99 14.47
N PHE A 22 2.31 8.74 14.43
CA PHE A 22 2.24 7.88 13.25
C PHE A 22 3.57 7.36 12.70
N LEU A 23 4.72 7.81 13.15
CA LEU A 23 5.99 7.24 12.74
C LEU A 23 6.57 6.37 13.85
N PRO A 24 6.86 5.08 13.60
CA PRO A 24 7.55 4.24 14.57
C PRO A 24 8.87 4.87 15.03
N GLU A 25 9.12 4.88 16.32
CA GLU A 25 10.40 5.34 16.88
C GLU A 25 11.52 4.37 16.55
N THR A 26 11.21 3.07 16.56
CA THR A 26 12.16 2.01 16.16
C THR A 26 11.66 1.25 14.94
N ALA A 27 12.60 0.69 14.20
CA ALA A 27 12.37 -0.12 13.01
C ALA A 27 13.42 -1.23 12.92
N PRO A 28 13.20 -2.30 12.15
CA PRO A 28 14.18 -3.38 11.98
C PRO A 28 15.56 -2.87 11.55
N THR A 29 16.60 -3.40 12.16
CA THR A 29 18.01 -3.09 11.88
C THR A 29 18.69 -4.15 11.02
N ASN A 30 18.05 -5.29 10.82
CA ASN A 30 18.51 -6.40 9.98
C ASN A 30 17.47 -6.72 8.90
N ASP A 31 17.88 -7.43 7.84
CA ASP A 31 16.96 -7.93 6.85
C ASP A 31 15.97 -8.91 7.49
N THR A 32 14.69 -8.62 7.33
CA THR A 32 13.62 -9.38 7.96
C THR A 32 12.60 -9.79 6.90
N PRO A 33 12.73 -11.00 6.34
CA PRO A 33 11.75 -11.52 5.39
C PRO A 33 10.44 -11.83 6.10
N VAL A 34 9.35 -11.44 5.47
CA VAL A 34 7.98 -11.67 5.92
C VAL A 34 7.24 -12.45 4.86
N ALA A 35 6.74 -13.61 5.22
CA ALA A 35 5.88 -14.37 4.34
C ALA A 35 4.54 -13.64 4.18
N GLY A 36 4.19 -13.34 2.95
CA GLY A 36 2.90 -12.82 2.55
C GLY A 36 2.18 -13.82 1.66
N ARG A 37 0.92 -13.57 1.41
CA ARG A 37 0.17 -14.26 0.37
C ARG A 37 -0.75 -13.29 -0.35
N VAL A 38 -1.05 -13.59 -1.59
CA VAL A 38 -2.02 -12.84 -2.38
C VAL A 38 -3.34 -13.61 -2.36
N LEU A 39 -4.39 -12.93 -1.94
CA LEU A 39 -5.75 -13.47 -1.91
C LEU A 39 -6.47 -13.25 -3.24
N GLY A 40 -7.70 -13.68 -3.31
CA GLY A 40 -8.61 -13.28 -4.38
C GLY A 40 -8.58 -11.76 -4.59
N ASN A 41 -8.86 -11.31 -5.80
CA ASN A 41 -8.75 -9.90 -6.20
C ASN A 41 -7.33 -9.30 -6.05
N ASN A 42 -6.27 -10.12 -6.06
CA ASN A 42 -4.88 -9.71 -5.94
C ASN A 42 -4.55 -8.91 -4.66
N MET A 43 -5.29 -9.12 -3.58
CA MET A 43 -5.07 -8.44 -2.31
C MET A 43 -3.93 -9.07 -1.51
N PRO A 44 -2.79 -8.37 -1.31
CA PRO A 44 -1.67 -8.91 -0.55
C PRO A 44 -1.92 -8.80 0.95
N ILE A 45 -1.78 -9.92 1.66
CA ILE A 45 -1.88 -9.95 3.11
C ILE A 45 -0.61 -10.49 3.76
N VAL A 46 -0.37 -10.02 4.98
CA VAL A 46 0.69 -10.49 5.86
C VAL A 46 0.11 -10.78 7.25
N ARG A 47 0.78 -11.64 8.00
CA ARG A 47 0.45 -11.88 9.41
C ARG A 47 1.27 -10.93 10.28
N GLY A 48 0.60 -10.36 11.25
CA GLY A 48 1.19 -9.43 12.20
C GLY A 48 0.74 -9.67 13.63
N GLU A 49 1.24 -8.82 14.50
CA GLU A 49 0.90 -8.79 15.91
C GLU A 49 0.96 -7.34 16.40
N VAL A 50 -0.01 -6.92 17.18
CA VAL A 50 -0.05 -5.61 17.84
C VAL A 50 -0.13 -5.85 19.33
N ASP A 51 0.90 -5.40 20.08
CA ASP A 51 1.01 -5.57 21.53
C ASP A 51 0.69 -7.02 22.01
N GLY A 52 1.28 -8.00 21.31
CA GLY A 52 1.11 -9.41 21.59
C GLY A 52 -0.20 -10.02 21.05
N LYS A 53 -1.01 -9.28 20.29
CA LYS A 53 -2.27 -9.75 19.71
C LYS A 53 -2.12 -10.04 18.23
N PRO A 54 -2.31 -11.30 17.79
CA PRO A 54 -2.19 -11.66 16.39
C PRO A 54 -3.25 -10.99 15.54
N CYS A 55 -2.87 -10.54 14.36
CA CYS A 55 -3.74 -9.87 13.40
C CYS A 55 -3.41 -10.23 11.95
N THR A 56 -4.41 -10.07 11.10
CA THR A 56 -4.27 -10.18 9.64
C THR A 56 -4.26 -8.79 9.04
N LEU A 57 -3.21 -8.46 8.31
CA LEU A 57 -2.98 -7.12 7.77
C LEU A 57 -2.97 -7.14 6.24
N LEU A 58 -3.71 -6.22 5.64
CA LEU A 58 -3.55 -5.88 4.22
C LEU A 58 -2.25 -5.08 4.06
N PHE A 59 -1.39 -5.48 3.13
CA PHE A 59 -0.18 -4.74 2.81
C PHE A 59 -0.47 -3.72 1.71
N ASP A 60 -0.52 -2.44 2.07
CA ASP A 60 -1.04 -1.38 1.22
C ASP A 60 -0.05 -0.21 1.08
N THR A 61 0.64 -0.16 -0.06
CA THR A 61 1.53 0.97 -0.39
C THR A 61 0.77 2.22 -0.88
N GLY A 62 -0.54 2.11 -1.11
CA GLY A 62 -1.43 3.23 -1.40
C GLY A 62 -1.97 3.90 -0.13
N ALA A 63 -1.94 3.20 1.01
CA ALA A 63 -2.34 3.77 2.30
C ALA A 63 -1.19 4.60 2.90
N THR A 64 -1.48 5.83 3.30
CA THR A 64 -0.50 6.72 3.95
C THR A 64 -0.17 6.27 5.37
N HIS A 65 -1.16 5.74 6.09
CA HIS A 65 -1.07 5.38 7.51
C HIS A 65 -1.51 3.94 7.76
N THR A 66 -0.80 3.30 8.67
CA THR A 66 -1.22 2.02 9.25
C THR A 66 -2.49 2.22 10.05
N THR A 67 -3.45 1.32 9.83
CA THR A 67 -4.79 1.41 10.38
C THR A 67 -5.18 0.05 10.99
N LEU A 68 -5.85 0.06 12.13
CA LEU A 68 -6.46 -1.13 12.72
C LEU A 68 -7.98 -1.06 12.58
N ASP A 69 -8.60 -2.21 12.39
CA ASP A 69 -10.06 -2.34 12.44
C ASP A 69 -10.59 -2.00 13.83
N LYS A 70 -11.63 -1.18 13.89
CA LYS A 70 -12.27 -0.79 15.13
C LYS A 70 -12.71 -2.03 15.95
N GLY A 71 -13.31 -3.01 15.30
CA GLY A 71 -13.74 -4.24 15.96
C GLY A 71 -12.57 -5.09 16.49
N PHE A 72 -11.42 -5.05 15.84
CA PHE A 72 -10.19 -5.67 16.35
C PHE A 72 -9.72 -4.96 17.62
N VAL A 73 -9.62 -3.63 17.61
CA VAL A 73 -9.17 -2.82 18.76
C VAL A 73 -10.10 -3.03 19.96
N GLU A 74 -11.42 -2.97 19.75
CA GLU A 74 -12.41 -3.19 20.81
C GLU A 74 -12.35 -4.60 21.43
N ARG A 75 -11.98 -5.60 20.63
CA ARG A 75 -11.92 -7.00 21.05
C ARG A 75 -10.59 -7.37 21.70
N GLU A 76 -9.48 -6.99 21.06
CA GLU A 76 -8.16 -7.50 21.40
C GLU A 76 -7.30 -6.52 22.21
N LEU A 77 -7.47 -5.21 22.01
CA LEU A 77 -6.70 -4.16 22.67
C LEU A 77 -7.49 -3.47 23.80
N LYS A 78 -8.26 -4.27 24.55
CA LYS A 78 -9.04 -3.79 25.70
C LYS A 78 -8.11 -3.15 26.73
N GLY A 79 -8.40 -1.91 27.11
CA GLY A 79 -7.62 -1.17 28.09
C GLY A 79 -6.60 -0.20 27.48
N HIS A 80 -6.37 -0.27 26.18
CA HIS A 80 -5.59 0.78 25.50
C HIS A 80 -6.40 2.08 25.45
N LYS A 81 -5.72 3.19 25.64
CA LYS A 81 -6.33 4.50 25.51
C LYS A 81 -6.62 4.78 24.03
N ILE A 82 -7.88 5.02 23.70
CA ILE A 82 -8.30 5.43 22.37
C ILE A 82 -8.52 6.94 22.39
N GLU A 83 -7.78 7.66 21.58
CA GLU A 83 -7.88 9.12 21.45
C GLU A 83 -8.65 9.47 20.18
N LYS A 84 -9.70 10.27 20.31
CA LYS A 84 -10.39 10.84 19.16
C LYS A 84 -9.55 11.98 18.60
N VAL A 85 -9.36 11.99 17.30
CA VAL A 85 -8.62 13.04 16.61
C VAL A 85 -9.49 13.70 15.54
N VAL A 86 -9.27 15.00 15.38
CA VAL A 86 -9.81 15.75 14.24
C VAL A 86 -8.70 15.85 13.22
N LEU A 87 -8.82 15.13 12.12
CA LEU A 87 -7.87 15.22 11.02
C LEU A 87 -8.27 16.37 10.11
N ALA A 88 -7.40 17.36 9.97
CA ALA A 88 -7.62 18.45 9.05
C ALA A 88 -7.70 17.90 7.61
N GLY A 89 -8.79 18.21 6.92
CA GLY A 89 -8.99 17.80 5.52
C GLY A 89 -9.73 16.48 5.30
N VAL A 90 -10.05 15.71 6.34
CA VAL A 90 -10.91 14.53 6.26
C VAL A 90 -12.35 14.95 6.51
N THR A 91 -13.07 15.29 5.45
CA THR A 91 -14.41 15.90 5.56
C THR A 91 -15.57 14.89 5.51
N ASN A 92 -15.33 13.62 5.21
CA ASN A 92 -16.42 12.66 4.93
C ASN A 92 -16.16 11.24 5.50
N VAL A 93 -15.48 11.09 6.62
CA VAL A 93 -15.43 9.80 7.30
C VAL A 93 -16.63 9.72 8.24
N GLU A 94 -17.55 8.79 8.00
CA GLU A 94 -18.55 8.42 9.00
C GLU A 94 -17.82 7.87 10.23
N GLY A 95 -17.81 8.65 11.29
CA GLY A 95 -17.05 8.40 12.49
C GLY A 95 -15.73 9.18 12.52
N SER A 96 -15.52 9.97 13.56
CA SER A 96 -14.23 10.63 13.78
C SER A 96 -13.15 9.58 13.91
N PRO A 97 -12.05 9.66 13.14
CA PRO A 97 -10.93 8.72 13.28
C PRO A 97 -10.40 8.78 14.72
N SER A 98 -10.00 7.64 15.21
CA SER A 98 -9.41 7.51 16.53
C SER A 98 -7.98 7.02 16.39
N LEU A 99 -7.19 7.20 17.44
CA LEU A 99 -5.82 6.68 17.54
C LEU A 99 -5.73 5.70 18.69
N VAL A 100 -4.95 4.66 18.51
CA VAL A 100 -4.47 3.79 19.57
C VAL A 100 -2.94 3.78 19.53
N HIS A 101 -2.32 3.85 20.68
CA HIS A 101 -0.86 3.73 20.79
C HIS A 101 -0.47 2.27 20.74
N ALA A 102 0.45 1.91 19.84
CA ALA A 102 1.07 0.61 19.77
C ALA A 102 2.50 0.68 20.35
N GLU A 103 2.74 -0.05 21.43
CA GLU A 103 4.08 -0.23 21.99
C GLU A 103 4.93 -1.14 21.09
N SER A 104 4.32 -2.19 20.53
CA SER A 104 4.94 -3.14 19.60
C SER A 104 3.98 -3.48 18.45
N PHE A 105 4.46 -3.33 17.24
CA PHE A 105 3.78 -3.70 16.01
C PHE A 105 4.69 -4.60 15.18
N LYS A 106 4.34 -5.88 15.08
CA LYS A 106 5.13 -6.87 14.36
C LYS A 106 4.49 -7.24 13.04
N VAL A 107 5.33 -7.42 12.03
CA VAL A 107 4.95 -7.98 10.73
C VAL A 107 5.93 -9.12 10.44
N GLY A 108 5.48 -10.35 10.62
CA GLY A 108 6.38 -11.49 10.72
C GLY A 108 7.37 -11.30 11.87
N ALA A 109 8.67 -11.34 11.58
CA ALA A 109 9.72 -11.08 12.55
C ALA A 109 10.18 -9.61 12.60
N ALA A 110 9.66 -8.75 11.72
CA ALA A 110 9.97 -7.32 11.74
C ALA A 110 9.16 -6.62 12.83
N GLU A 111 9.82 -5.86 13.68
CA GLU A 111 9.21 -5.13 14.80
C GLU A 111 9.39 -3.63 14.64
N PHE A 112 8.31 -2.91 14.84
CA PHE A 112 8.20 -1.46 14.84
C PHE A 112 7.57 -1.05 16.17
N CYS A 113 8.13 -0.07 16.87
CA CYS A 113 7.66 0.27 18.21
C CYS A 113 7.28 1.74 18.34
N ASP A 114 6.47 2.00 19.34
CA ASP A 114 6.18 3.33 19.90
C ASP A 114 5.64 4.32 18.88
N PHE A 115 4.45 4.03 18.31
CA PHE A 115 3.75 4.95 17.41
C PHE A 115 2.24 4.85 17.52
N ASP A 116 1.56 5.87 17.02
CA ASP A 116 0.11 5.91 17.03
C ASP A 116 -0.45 5.31 15.73
N VAL A 117 -1.39 4.40 15.87
CA VAL A 117 -2.05 3.70 14.76
C VAL A 117 -3.46 4.23 14.63
N MET A 118 -3.91 4.48 13.40
CA MET A 118 -5.28 4.89 13.13
C MET A 118 -6.25 3.76 13.44
N VAL A 119 -7.45 4.12 13.91
CA VAL A 119 -8.55 3.17 14.14
C VAL A 119 -9.72 3.59 13.28
N LEU A 120 -10.11 2.75 12.35
CA LEU A 120 -11.25 2.95 11.44
C LEU A 120 -12.12 1.71 11.42
N ASP A 121 -13.38 1.85 11.06
CA ASP A 121 -14.24 0.70 10.75
C ASP A 121 -13.94 0.26 9.32
N ILE A 122 -13.19 -0.83 9.21
CA ILE A 122 -12.85 -1.48 7.93
C ILE A 122 -13.52 -2.86 7.79
N SER A 123 -14.56 -3.12 8.56
CA SER A 123 -15.27 -4.40 8.58
C SER A 123 -15.89 -4.80 7.23
N HIS A 124 -16.07 -3.85 6.32
CA HIS A 124 -16.58 -4.06 4.96
C HIS A 124 -15.56 -4.73 4.01
N PHE A 125 -14.24 -4.69 4.33
CA PHE A 125 -13.21 -5.27 3.49
C PHE A 125 -13.33 -6.77 3.20
N PRO A 126 -13.83 -7.62 4.11
CA PRO A 126 -13.92 -9.07 3.87
C PRO A 126 -14.84 -9.45 2.72
N GLU A 127 -15.80 -8.61 2.35
CA GLU A 127 -16.69 -8.88 1.21
C GLU A 127 -15.88 -8.90 -0.09
N GLY A 128 -15.54 -10.08 -0.56
CA GLY A 128 -14.78 -10.29 -1.81
C GLY A 128 -13.29 -10.66 -1.63
N ILE A 129 -12.72 -10.50 -0.45
CA ILE A 129 -11.32 -10.91 -0.17
C ILE A 129 -11.26 -12.36 0.31
N GLY A 130 -12.33 -12.83 0.97
CA GLY A 130 -12.43 -14.21 1.48
C GLY A 130 -11.73 -14.44 2.83
N GLU A 131 -11.19 -13.39 3.46
CA GLU A 131 -10.56 -13.45 4.78
C GLU A 131 -10.83 -12.15 5.54
N LYS A 132 -11.01 -12.27 6.85
CA LYS A 132 -11.15 -11.12 7.73
C LYS A 132 -9.83 -10.36 7.82
N ILE A 133 -9.88 -9.06 7.58
CA ILE A 133 -8.74 -8.14 7.74
C ILE A 133 -8.91 -7.40 9.07
N ASP A 134 -7.88 -7.44 9.91
CA ASP A 134 -7.85 -6.76 11.20
C ASP A 134 -7.12 -5.41 11.13
N GLY A 135 -6.49 -5.10 10.00
CA GLY A 135 -5.83 -3.83 9.78
C GLY A 135 -5.16 -3.71 8.41
N VAL A 136 -4.58 -2.55 8.17
CA VAL A 136 -3.85 -2.19 6.97
C VAL A 136 -2.47 -1.68 7.38
N ILE A 137 -1.41 -2.21 6.80
CA ILE A 137 -0.06 -1.67 6.98
C ILE A 137 0.21 -0.63 5.89
N GLY A 138 0.45 0.61 6.30
CA GLY A 138 0.64 1.74 5.40
C GLY A 138 2.08 2.24 5.31
N MET A 139 2.26 3.29 4.52
CA MET A 139 3.57 3.85 4.19
C MET A 139 4.31 4.49 5.37
N ASN A 140 3.61 4.88 6.44
CA ASN A 140 4.25 5.34 7.67
C ASN A 140 5.13 4.26 8.33
N VAL A 141 4.83 2.98 8.11
CA VAL A 141 5.65 1.83 8.53
C VAL A 141 6.57 1.38 7.39
N VAL A 142 6.00 1.09 6.21
CA VAL A 142 6.73 0.60 5.03
C VAL A 142 7.85 1.56 4.61
N GLY A 143 7.62 2.86 4.69
CA GLY A 143 8.58 3.90 4.30
C GLY A 143 9.70 4.18 5.33
N ARG A 144 9.65 3.58 6.53
CA ARG A 144 10.71 3.76 7.58
C ARG A 144 11.96 2.98 7.30
N VAL A 145 11.87 1.96 6.48
CA VAL A 145 12.94 1.02 6.14
C VAL A 145 13.09 0.93 4.62
N THR A 146 14.09 0.20 4.15
CA THR A 146 14.11 -0.22 2.75
C THR A 146 13.24 -1.47 2.64
N THR A 147 12.19 -1.42 1.82
CA THR A 147 11.24 -2.52 1.68
C THR A 147 11.30 -3.12 0.28
N LEU A 148 11.52 -4.42 0.19
CA LEU A 148 11.33 -5.18 -1.03
C LEU A 148 9.93 -5.82 -1.00
N VAL A 149 9.14 -5.55 -2.01
CA VAL A 149 7.81 -6.14 -2.22
C VAL A 149 7.89 -7.06 -3.43
N SER A 150 7.70 -8.35 -3.22
CA SER A 150 7.71 -9.39 -4.26
C SER A 150 6.39 -10.17 -4.18
N LEU A 151 5.32 -9.58 -4.71
CA LEU A 151 3.97 -10.17 -4.61
C LEU A 151 3.89 -11.49 -5.37
N GLY A 152 4.58 -11.59 -6.51
CA GLY A 152 4.63 -12.84 -7.30
C GLY A 152 5.33 -13.99 -6.57
N ALA A 153 6.26 -13.69 -5.66
CA ALA A 153 6.91 -14.67 -4.79
C ALA A 153 6.20 -14.85 -3.45
N GLY A 154 5.20 -14.02 -3.13
CA GLY A 154 4.54 -14.02 -1.82
C GLY A 154 5.47 -13.60 -0.69
N GLU A 155 6.34 -12.62 -0.93
CA GLU A 155 7.35 -12.19 0.03
C GLU A 155 7.41 -10.66 0.14
N VAL A 156 7.63 -10.19 1.36
CA VAL A 156 8.05 -8.82 1.67
C VAL A 156 9.30 -8.90 2.52
N VAL A 157 10.32 -8.09 2.23
CA VAL A 157 11.53 -8.01 3.06
C VAL A 157 11.68 -6.59 3.57
N PHE A 158 11.73 -6.44 4.89
CA PHE A 158 12.13 -5.21 5.53
C PHE A 158 13.63 -5.24 5.78
N ALA A 159 14.35 -4.28 5.24
CA ALA A 159 15.79 -4.14 5.38
C ALA A 159 16.11 -2.80 6.07
N PRO A 160 17.29 -2.65 6.69
CA PRO A 160 17.67 -1.38 7.31
C PRO A 160 17.48 -0.20 6.37
N ALA A 161 17.11 0.95 6.91
CA ALA A 161 17.00 2.18 6.13
C ALA A 161 18.30 2.41 5.33
N ARG A 162 18.18 2.68 4.03
CA ARG A 162 19.30 2.84 3.07
C ARG A 162 20.03 1.54 2.68
N ALA A 163 19.50 0.36 3.00
CA ALA A 163 20.03 -0.88 2.45
C ALA A 163 20.00 -0.84 0.91
N ARG A 164 21.06 -1.41 0.29
CA ARG A 164 21.11 -1.60 -1.17
C ARG A 164 20.83 -3.05 -1.47
N LEU A 165 19.72 -3.33 -2.09
CA LEU A 165 19.40 -4.69 -2.53
C LEU A 165 19.90 -4.91 -3.96
N ALA A 166 20.55 -6.03 -4.19
CA ALA A 166 21.14 -6.37 -5.48
C ALA A 166 20.08 -6.55 -6.59
N GLY A 167 20.45 -6.18 -7.79
CA GLY A 167 19.62 -6.40 -8.99
C GLY A 167 18.56 -5.32 -9.26
N PHE A 168 18.56 -4.24 -8.48
CA PHE A 168 17.76 -3.06 -8.76
C PHE A 168 18.64 -1.97 -9.37
N THR A 169 18.32 -1.60 -10.59
CA THR A 169 18.93 -0.51 -11.35
C THR A 169 17.85 0.49 -11.75
N ASN A 170 18.23 1.64 -12.28
CA ASN A 170 17.27 2.62 -12.80
C ASN A 170 16.19 3.06 -11.80
N ALA A 171 16.61 3.36 -10.60
CA ALA A 171 15.70 3.83 -9.57
C ALA A 171 15.10 5.20 -9.95
N VAL A 172 13.80 5.35 -9.71
CA VAL A 172 13.02 6.56 -9.96
C VAL A 172 12.86 7.33 -8.65
N ASP A 173 13.01 8.63 -8.69
CA ASP A 173 12.82 9.47 -7.52
C ASP A 173 11.32 9.56 -7.17
N ARG A 174 11.00 9.46 -5.88
CA ARG A 174 9.66 9.72 -5.37
C ARG A 174 9.40 11.23 -5.41
N ALA A 175 8.16 11.62 -5.66
CA ALA A 175 7.78 13.01 -5.52
C ALA A 175 8.02 13.47 -4.08
N ALA A 176 8.78 14.55 -3.92
CA ALA A 176 9.22 15.04 -2.62
C ALA A 176 8.09 15.60 -1.73
N SER A 177 6.88 15.73 -2.26
CA SER A 177 5.76 16.40 -1.60
C SER A 177 5.05 15.56 -0.55
N ASP A 178 5.22 14.23 -0.57
CA ASP A 178 4.55 13.34 0.37
C ASP A 178 5.42 12.13 0.75
N PRO A 179 5.96 12.11 1.97
CA PRO A 179 6.76 10.99 2.46
C PRO A 179 5.92 9.72 2.71
N PHE A 180 4.60 9.85 2.77
CA PHE A 180 3.67 8.77 3.06
C PHE A 180 2.97 8.20 1.82
N SER A 181 3.44 8.51 0.61
CA SER A 181 2.95 7.89 -0.62
C SER A 181 4.10 7.54 -1.56
N ILE A 182 3.86 6.57 -2.44
CA ILE A 182 4.77 6.27 -3.54
C ILE A 182 4.23 6.97 -4.79
N ALA A 183 4.36 8.30 -4.80
CA ALA A 183 4.05 9.09 -5.97
C ALA A 183 5.27 9.17 -6.89
N LEU A 184 5.12 8.77 -8.13
CA LEU A 184 6.16 8.66 -9.15
C LEU A 184 5.74 9.41 -10.42
N LYS A 185 6.70 9.63 -11.30
CA LYS A 185 6.46 10.04 -12.67
C LYS A 185 6.85 8.90 -13.61
N GLY A 186 5.87 8.34 -14.27
CA GLY A 186 6.07 7.39 -15.36
C GLY A 186 5.99 8.07 -16.71
N CYS A 187 6.40 7.38 -17.78
CA CYS A 187 6.29 7.87 -19.14
C CYS A 187 5.54 6.86 -20.03
N TYR A 188 4.58 7.37 -20.78
CA TYR A 188 3.96 6.65 -21.89
C TYR A 188 4.26 7.39 -23.18
N GLY A 189 5.17 6.82 -23.99
CA GLY A 189 5.80 7.58 -25.08
C GLY A 189 6.55 8.79 -24.53
N GLU A 190 6.25 9.97 -25.05
CA GLU A 190 6.84 11.25 -24.59
C GLU A 190 6.06 11.91 -23.45
N LYS A 191 4.93 11.33 -23.04
CA LYS A 191 4.05 11.92 -22.05
C LYS A 191 4.41 11.45 -20.64
N GLU A 192 4.69 12.39 -19.74
CA GLU A 192 4.79 12.12 -18.31
C GLU A 192 3.39 11.87 -17.71
N ILE A 193 3.27 10.84 -16.90
CA ILE A 193 2.06 10.46 -16.17
C ILE A 193 2.40 10.40 -14.68
N PRO A 194 1.75 11.23 -13.83
CA PRO A 194 1.87 11.09 -12.39
C PRO A 194 1.17 9.79 -11.97
N LEU A 195 1.82 8.99 -11.14
CA LEU A 195 1.37 7.65 -10.74
C LEU A 195 1.52 7.46 -9.24
N ILE A 196 0.64 6.66 -8.68
CA ILE A 196 0.80 6.10 -7.33
C ILE A 196 1.01 4.59 -7.48
N VAL A 197 1.93 4.02 -6.71
CA VAL A 197 2.08 2.57 -6.59
C VAL A 197 1.24 2.11 -5.41
N ASP A 198 0.27 1.26 -5.70
CA ASP A 198 -0.78 0.85 -4.77
C ASP A 198 -0.93 -0.67 -4.79
N SER A 199 -0.30 -1.34 -3.83
CA SER A 199 -0.31 -2.80 -3.75
C SER A 199 -1.67 -3.39 -3.35
N ALA A 200 -2.56 -2.60 -2.79
CA ALA A 200 -3.92 -3.01 -2.45
C ALA A 200 -4.95 -2.66 -3.52
N ALA A 201 -4.58 -1.90 -4.54
CA ALA A 201 -5.40 -1.82 -5.76
C ALA A 201 -5.26 -3.13 -6.54
N SER A 202 -6.34 -3.88 -6.69
CA SER A 202 -6.31 -5.18 -7.39
C SER A 202 -5.88 -5.10 -8.85
N MET A 203 -6.07 -3.96 -9.47
CA MET A 203 -5.78 -3.68 -10.88
C MET A 203 -5.07 -2.33 -11.04
N THR A 204 -4.34 -2.22 -12.15
CA THR A 204 -3.74 -0.95 -12.60
C THR A 204 -4.80 -0.09 -13.26
N PHE A 205 -4.90 1.17 -12.82
CA PHE A 205 -5.83 2.16 -13.35
C PHE A 205 -5.08 3.33 -13.96
N LEU A 206 -5.56 3.80 -15.12
CA LEU A 206 -5.10 5.04 -15.74
C LEU A 206 -6.30 5.92 -16.08
N GLY A 207 -6.17 7.21 -15.86
CA GLY A 207 -7.18 8.19 -16.28
C GLY A 207 -7.18 8.38 -17.80
N ARG A 208 -8.32 8.74 -18.38
CA ARG A 208 -8.44 9.03 -19.83
C ARG A 208 -7.49 10.12 -20.31
N GLU A 209 -7.14 11.04 -19.43
CA GLU A 209 -6.20 12.12 -19.74
C GLU A 209 -4.80 11.60 -20.12
N THR A 210 -4.47 10.36 -19.77
CA THR A 210 -3.20 9.74 -20.17
C THR A 210 -3.11 9.50 -21.67
N GLY A 211 -4.25 9.34 -22.33
CA GLY A 211 -4.32 8.97 -23.75
C GLY A 211 -4.01 7.50 -24.02
N TRP A 212 -4.07 6.63 -22.96
CA TRP A 212 -3.84 5.21 -23.16
C TRP A 212 -4.87 4.60 -24.11
N PRO A 213 -4.42 3.77 -25.07
CA PRO A 213 -5.34 3.17 -26.04
C PRO A 213 -6.26 2.14 -25.37
N VAL A 214 -7.53 2.16 -25.76
CA VAL A 214 -8.56 1.29 -25.19
C VAL A 214 -9.10 0.33 -26.25
N THR A 215 -9.77 -0.70 -25.75
CA THR A 215 -10.61 -1.60 -26.56
C THR A 215 -12.06 -1.15 -26.49
N ASP A 216 -12.93 -1.76 -27.29
CA ASP A 216 -14.38 -1.52 -27.23
C ASP A 216 -15.07 -2.25 -26.07
N ALA A 217 -14.31 -3.06 -25.32
CA ALA A 217 -14.84 -3.80 -24.17
C ALA A 217 -15.15 -2.84 -23.01
N LYS A 218 -16.36 -2.99 -22.47
CA LYS A 218 -16.80 -2.28 -21.27
C LYS A 218 -16.90 -3.25 -20.13
N VAL A 219 -16.49 -2.82 -18.94
CA VAL A 219 -16.56 -3.59 -17.71
C VAL A 219 -17.19 -2.70 -16.65
N GLU A 220 -18.03 -3.26 -15.81
CA GLU A 220 -18.48 -2.60 -14.58
C GLU A 220 -17.69 -3.16 -13.41
N ILE A 221 -17.12 -2.29 -12.59
CA ILE A 221 -16.36 -2.66 -11.42
C ILE A 221 -16.96 -1.93 -10.21
N SER A 222 -17.20 -2.66 -9.15
CA SER A 222 -17.44 -2.07 -7.86
C SER A 222 -16.10 -1.89 -7.15
N ALA A 223 -15.77 -0.67 -6.79
CA ALA A 223 -14.58 -0.35 -6.01
C ALA A 223 -15.02 0.20 -4.65
N THR A 224 -14.40 -0.29 -3.59
CA THR A 224 -14.60 0.24 -2.24
C THR A 224 -13.25 0.62 -1.68
N ASP A 225 -13.12 1.84 -1.21
CA ASP A 225 -11.93 2.32 -0.52
C ASP A 225 -11.99 2.06 0.99
N VAL A 226 -10.90 2.30 1.70
CA VAL A 226 -10.80 2.14 3.16
C VAL A 226 -11.78 3.04 3.95
N ASN A 227 -12.33 4.07 3.32
CA ASN A 227 -13.29 4.98 3.93
C ASN A 227 -14.74 4.60 3.63
N CYS A 228 -15.01 3.38 3.19
CA CYS A 228 -16.35 2.86 2.81
C CYS A 228 -17.01 3.62 1.64
N ASN A 229 -16.25 4.41 0.88
CA ASN A 229 -16.80 5.05 -0.31
C ASN A 229 -16.86 4.01 -1.44
N GLY A 230 -18.02 3.40 -1.58
CA GLY A 230 -18.31 2.56 -2.74
C GLY A 230 -18.49 3.45 -3.98
N SER A 231 -17.78 3.15 -5.05
CA SER A 231 -18.00 3.75 -6.36
C SER A 231 -18.22 2.66 -7.39
N SER A 232 -19.23 2.87 -8.23
CA SER A 232 -19.38 2.07 -9.44
C SER A 232 -18.56 2.76 -10.54
N LEU A 233 -17.52 2.09 -11.00
CA LEU A 233 -16.69 2.54 -12.11
C LEU A 233 -17.14 1.79 -13.37
N ALA A 234 -17.26 2.50 -14.48
CA ALA A 234 -17.44 1.93 -15.81
C ALA A 234 -16.16 2.14 -16.64
N PRO A 235 -15.06 1.47 -16.30
CA PRO A 235 -13.80 1.63 -17.01
C PRO A 235 -13.88 1.00 -18.39
N MET A 236 -13.04 1.49 -19.28
CA MET A 236 -12.71 0.81 -20.52
C MET A 236 -11.49 -0.07 -20.32
N VAL A 237 -11.45 -1.20 -20.99
CA VAL A 237 -10.26 -2.07 -20.96
C VAL A 237 -9.18 -1.44 -21.81
N GLY A 238 -8.06 -1.09 -21.20
CA GLY A 238 -6.87 -0.61 -21.89
C GLY A 238 -6.20 -1.72 -22.71
N ARG A 239 -5.62 -1.37 -23.84
CA ARG A 239 -4.79 -2.32 -24.59
C ARG A 239 -3.51 -2.60 -23.81
N PRO A 240 -2.97 -3.83 -23.89
CA PRO A 240 -1.65 -4.10 -23.37
C PRO A 240 -0.61 -3.15 -23.96
N GLY A 241 0.31 -2.66 -23.14
CA GLY A 241 1.33 -1.72 -23.55
C GLY A 241 2.42 -1.55 -22.51
N GLU A 242 3.33 -0.64 -22.75
CA GLU A 242 4.47 -0.37 -21.88
C GLU A 242 4.37 1.01 -21.24
N LEU A 243 4.57 1.04 -19.95
CA LEU A 243 4.73 2.25 -19.14
C LEU A 243 6.15 2.24 -18.56
N VAL A 244 6.91 3.31 -18.75
CA VAL A 244 8.30 3.37 -18.27
C VAL A 244 8.37 4.00 -16.89
N LEU A 245 8.87 3.22 -15.91
CA LEU A 245 9.19 3.62 -14.54
C LEU A 245 10.61 3.18 -14.18
N GLY A 246 11.61 3.86 -14.75
CA GLY A 246 13.00 3.42 -14.69
C GLY A 246 13.29 2.21 -15.58
N ILE A 247 12.37 1.27 -15.68
CA ILE A 247 12.32 0.17 -16.64
C ILE A 247 10.96 0.16 -17.34
N PRO A 248 10.83 -0.46 -18.53
CA PRO A 248 9.54 -0.68 -19.14
C PRO A 248 8.73 -1.71 -18.34
N LEU A 249 7.52 -1.32 -17.91
CA LEU A 249 6.55 -2.19 -17.26
C LEU A 249 5.46 -2.57 -18.26
N SER A 250 5.26 -3.86 -18.49
CA SER A 250 4.15 -4.36 -19.31
C SER A 250 2.86 -4.32 -18.49
N ILE A 251 1.94 -3.45 -18.86
CA ILE A 251 0.66 -3.26 -18.17
C ILE A 251 -0.53 -3.47 -19.09
N SER A 252 -1.67 -3.80 -18.48
CA SER A 252 -2.98 -3.87 -19.13
C SER A 252 -3.99 -3.12 -18.25
N PRO A 253 -4.00 -1.78 -18.29
CA PRO A 253 -4.73 -0.99 -17.32
C PRO A 253 -6.23 -0.98 -17.58
N MET A 254 -7.00 -0.69 -16.55
CA MET A 254 -8.36 -0.17 -16.68
C MET A 254 -8.29 1.35 -16.87
N VAL A 255 -8.96 1.86 -17.88
CA VAL A 255 -8.98 3.31 -18.19
C VAL A 255 -10.28 3.91 -17.70
N VAL A 256 -10.18 4.82 -16.74
CA VAL A 256 -11.31 5.47 -16.05
C VAL A 256 -11.47 6.92 -16.48
N ALA A 257 -12.66 7.47 -16.25
CA ALA A 257 -12.95 8.87 -16.60
C ALA A 257 -12.21 9.87 -15.70
N GLU A 258 -12.05 9.51 -14.44
CA GLU A 258 -11.38 10.31 -13.42
C GLU A 258 -9.86 10.25 -13.57
N PRO A 259 -9.12 11.30 -13.15
CA PRO A 259 -7.65 11.30 -13.16
C PRO A 259 -7.12 10.40 -12.03
N MET A 260 -7.23 9.09 -12.22
CA MET A 260 -6.76 8.05 -11.30
C MET A 260 -5.66 7.25 -12.00
N ASN A 261 -4.40 7.48 -11.60
CA ASN A 261 -3.27 6.79 -12.18
C ASN A 261 -2.58 5.96 -11.08
N ARG A 262 -2.83 4.65 -11.05
CA ARG A 262 -2.32 3.72 -10.04
C ARG A 262 -1.72 2.48 -10.70
N ILE A 263 -0.55 2.09 -10.27
CA ILE A 263 0.02 0.78 -10.55
C ILE A 263 -0.49 -0.18 -9.49
N GLY A 264 -1.30 -1.13 -9.88
CA GLY A 264 -1.94 -2.09 -8.99
C GLY A 264 -1.21 -3.43 -8.88
N ALA A 265 -1.78 -4.32 -8.06
CA ALA A 265 -1.23 -5.63 -7.77
C ALA A 265 -1.11 -6.54 -9.01
N ASP A 266 -1.99 -6.41 -9.99
CA ASP A 266 -1.90 -7.13 -11.27
C ASP A 266 -0.58 -6.88 -12.01
N THR A 267 -0.02 -5.69 -11.88
CA THR A 267 1.32 -5.35 -12.38
C THR A 267 2.39 -5.79 -11.39
N LEU A 268 2.22 -5.53 -10.09
CA LEU A 268 3.19 -5.90 -9.05
C LEU A 268 3.39 -7.40 -8.88
N LEU A 269 2.47 -8.24 -9.35
CA LEU A 269 2.66 -9.69 -9.44
C LEU A 269 3.74 -10.09 -10.46
N LYS A 270 4.05 -9.22 -11.42
CA LYS A 270 5.05 -9.45 -12.47
C LYS A 270 6.40 -8.79 -12.17
N TYR A 271 6.42 -7.85 -11.23
CA TYR A 271 7.59 -7.04 -10.93
C TYR A 271 7.82 -6.94 -9.43
N ASP A 272 9.06 -7.17 -9.02
CA ASP A 272 9.50 -6.82 -7.67
C ASP A 272 9.64 -5.30 -7.56
N LEU A 273 9.21 -4.76 -6.44
CA LEU A 273 9.27 -3.34 -6.12
C LEU A 273 10.21 -3.13 -4.92
N LEU A 274 11.25 -2.33 -5.12
CA LEU A 274 12.11 -1.86 -4.03
C LEU A 274 11.70 -0.44 -3.64
N ILE A 275 11.32 -0.27 -2.38
CA ILE A 275 10.93 1.01 -1.81
C ILE A 275 12.06 1.48 -0.88
N GLY A 276 12.71 2.57 -1.26
CA GLY A 276 13.66 3.29 -0.39
C GLY A 276 13.07 4.62 0.07
N TRP A 277 13.80 5.33 0.92
CA TRP A 277 13.37 6.61 1.50
C TRP A 277 12.98 7.65 0.44
N GLN A 278 13.78 7.81 -0.62
CA GLN A 278 13.56 8.82 -1.66
C GLN A 278 13.35 8.22 -3.04
N ARG A 279 13.57 6.94 -3.22
CA ARG A 279 13.63 6.30 -4.53
C ARG A 279 12.92 4.96 -4.51
N VAL A 280 12.37 4.62 -5.66
CA VAL A 280 11.78 3.31 -5.93
C VAL A 280 12.47 2.70 -7.12
N ALA A 281 12.58 1.39 -7.16
CA ALA A 281 13.06 0.69 -8.32
C ALA A 281 12.22 -0.56 -8.59
N PHE A 282 12.11 -0.91 -9.86
CA PHE A 282 11.42 -2.12 -10.30
C PHE A 282 12.42 -3.07 -10.95
N ARG A 283 12.13 -4.35 -10.87
CA ARG A 283 12.74 -5.39 -11.70
C ARG A 283 11.70 -6.46 -12.03
N PRO A 284 11.85 -7.22 -13.12
CA PRO A 284 11.00 -8.39 -13.34
C PRO A 284 11.04 -9.33 -12.12
N CYS A 285 9.88 -9.83 -11.71
CA CYS A 285 9.80 -10.79 -10.62
C CYS A 285 10.65 -12.03 -10.95
N ARG A 286 11.41 -12.51 -9.99
CA ARG A 286 12.11 -13.78 -10.14
C ARG A 286 11.04 -14.87 -10.22
N GLU A 287 11.15 -15.76 -11.18
CA GLU A 287 10.27 -16.93 -11.20
C GLU A 287 10.34 -17.61 -9.83
N PRO A 288 9.19 -17.98 -9.22
CA PRO A 288 9.19 -18.69 -7.97
C PRO A 288 10.09 -19.93 -8.14
N ASN A 289 11.03 -20.09 -7.22
CA ASN A 289 11.93 -21.25 -7.22
C ASN A 289 11.07 -22.52 -7.20
N LYS A 290 10.92 -23.18 -8.34
CA LYS A 290 10.21 -24.48 -8.49
C LYS A 290 10.90 -25.64 -7.76
N ALA A 291 11.87 -25.34 -6.91
CA ALA A 291 12.60 -26.32 -6.13
C ALA A 291 12.04 -26.36 -4.71
N LYS A 292 10.99 -27.11 -4.48
CA LYS A 292 10.67 -27.85 -3.24
C LYS A 292 9.32 -28.59 -3.24
N GLU A 293 8.76 -28.91 -4.38
CA GLU A 293 7.63 -29.87 -4.45
C GLU A 293 8.08 -31.29 -4.83
N GLY A 294 9.20 -31.75 -4.38
CA GLY A 294 9.76 -33.01 -4.85
C GLY A 294 10.54 -33.88 -3.88
N GLU A 295 10.40 -33.67 -2.55
CA GLU A 295 10.95 -34.65 -1.58
C GLU A 295 9.99 -34.84 -0.41
N GLY A 296 8.98 -35.66 -0.64
CA GLY A 296 8.03 -36.12 0.36
C GLY A 296 7.38 -37.42 -0.15
N LYS A 297 8.20 -38.48 -0.28
CA LYS A 297 7.72 -39.87 -0.35
C LYS A 297 8.23 -40.64 0.85
#